data_2f0d0a03d2ed7c0f57f9887c56ae0a0f
#
_entry.id   2f0d0a03d2ed7c0f57f9887c56ae0a0f
#
_cell.length_a   1.000
_cell.length_b   1.000
_cell.length_c   1.000
_cell.angle_alpha   90.00
_cell.angle_beta   90.00
_cell.angle_gamma   90.00
#
_symmetry.space_group_name_H-M   'P 1'
#
loop_
_entity.id
_entity.type
_entity.pdbx_description
1 polymer ?
#
loop_
_entity_poly.entity_id
_entity_poly.type
_entity_poly.pdbx_seq_one_letter_code
_entity_poly.pdbx_strand_id
1 'polypeptide(L)'
;MYSIENLKNNLLGLGVKKGDTLLVRADLGTIGKIDTKKREDYINFMIETVGEEGTIVGLSFTDGFFVIKNKNKIFDGTNKSYTGAFANTMLKHPKAFRSKHPTNSYVAIGKNAKYILENHDENSGAYEPIRKIVELGGKMILIGCVESSPGFTTTHLAEVDLGLHKLIIFPTLNGAYYKKDNESKLFKRKDLGSCSSTFYKFYGHYVKNEL
;
A
#
# COMPACT_ATOMS: atom_id res chain seq x y z
N MET A 1 -0.46 -9.62 -26.34
CA MET A 1 0.64 -9.30 -25.40
C MET A 1 0.62 -7.81 -25.22
N TYR A 2 0.54 -7.33 -23.98
CA TYR A 2 0.58 -5.90 -23.70
C TYR A 2 2.03 -5.42 -23.59
N SER A 3 2.29 -4.19 -24.01
CA SER A 3 3.60 -3.55 -23.82
C SER A 3 3.59 -2.65 -22.58
N ILE A 4 4.78 -2.30 -22.08
CA ILE A 4 4.93 -1.27 -21.03
C ILE A 4 4.33 0.06 -21.51
N GLU A 5 4.48 0.39 -22.79
CA GLU A 5 3.89 1.59 -23.39
C GLU A 5 2.36 1.58 -23.33
N ASN A 6 1.71 0.42 -23.55
CA ASN A 6 0.27 0.30 -23.37
C ASN A 6 -0.16 0.60 -21.92
N LEU A 7 0.59 0.10 -20.92
CA LEU A 7 0.29 0.39 -19.50
C LEU A 7 0.43 1.87 -19.19
N LYS A 8 1.47 2.51 -19.72
CA LYS A 8 1.69 3.94 -19.57
C LYS A 8 0.54 4.75 -20.18
N ASN A 9 0.15 4.42 -21.40
CA ASN A 9 -0.96 5.07 -22.08
C ASN A 9 -2.29 4.88 -21.33
N ASN A 10 -2.52 3.71 -20.75
CA ASN A 10 -3.69 3.46 -19.89
C ASN A 10 -3.69 4.36 -18.66
N LEU A 11 -2.55 4.52 -17.97
CA LEU A 11 -2.45 5.44 -16.82
C LEU A 11 -2.73 6.89 -17.23
N LEU A 12 -2.17 7.33 -18.36
CA LEU A 12 -2.43 8.67 -18.90
C LEU A 12 -3.91 8.84 -19.26
N GLY A 13 -4.54 7.82 -19.86
CA GLY A 13 -5.98 7.79 -20.17
C GLY A 13 -6.87 7.85 -18.92
N LEU A 14 -6.40 7.34 -17.78
CA LEU A 14 -7.05 7.47 -16.47
C LEU A 14 -6.79 8.83 -15.80
N GLY A 15 -6.13 9.76 -16.48
CA GLY A 15 -5.87 11.11 -15.98
C GLY A 15 -4.67 11.21 -15.04
N VAL A 16 -3.76 10.24 -15.03
CA VAL A 16 -2.48 10.35 -14.32
C VAL A 16 -1.60 11.39 -15.03
N LYS A 17 -1.00 12.27 -14.27
CA LYS A 17 -0.18 13.38 -14.77
C LYS A 17 1.19 13.41 -14.10
N LYS A 18 2.14 14.14 -14.69
CA LYS A 18 3.40 14.49 -14.04
C LYS A 18 3.13 15.23 -12.73
N GLY A 19 3.84 14.88 -11.69
CA GLY A 19 3.68 15.44 -10.35
C GLY A 19 2.67 14.69 -9.46
N ASP A 20 1.87 13.78 -10.02
CA ASP A 20 0.88 13.04 -9.24
C ASP A 20 1.51 12.16 -8.16
N THR A 21 0.83 12.07 -7.02
CA THR A 21 1.09 11.09 -5.97
C THR A 21 0.10 9.93 -6.13
N LEU A 22 0.63 8.72 -6.39
CA LEU A 22 -0.19 7.54 -6.65
C LEU A 22 -0.07 6.52 -5.51
N LEU A 23 -1.20 6.14 -4.92
CA LEU A 23 -1.30 4.93 -4.10
C LEU A 23 -1.62 3.76 -5.03
N VAL A 24 -0.69 2.83 -5.19
CA VAL A 24 -0.82 1.75 -6.16
C VAL A 24 -1.03 0.42 -5.45
N ARG A 25 -2.07 -0.30 -5.87
CA ARG A 25 -2.26 -1.71 -5.59
C ARG A 25 -2.27 -2.47 -6.92
N ALA A 26 -1.41 -3.47 -7.04
CA ALA A 26 -1.28 -4.23 -8.28
C ALA A 26 -1.20 -5.73 -8.02
N ASP A 27 -1.97 -6.49 -8.79
CA ASP A 27 -1.76 -7.91 -9.01
C ASP A 27 -1.13 -8.11 -10.38
N LEU A 28 0.21 -8.25 -10.38
CA LEU A 28 0.97 -8.40 -11.61
C LEU A 28 0.70 -9.72 -12.34
N GLY A 29 0.10 -10.70 -11.65
CA GLY A 29 -0.26 -12.00 -12.25
C GLY A 29 -1.48 -11.94 -13.16
N THR A 30 -2.38 -10.99 -12.94
CA THR A 30 -3.67 -10.88 -13.66
C THR A 30 -3.63 -9.91 -14.83
N ILE A 31 -2.58 -9.11 -14.97
CA ILE A 31 -2.45 -8.13 -16.06
C ILE A 31 -2.29 -8.81 -17.44
N GLY A 32 -2.02 -10.12 -17.45
CA GLY A 32 -1.73 -10.86 -18.68
C GLY A 32 -0.23 -10.82 -19.04
N LYS A 33 0.10 -11.36 -20.23
CA LYS A 33 1.49 -11.37 -20.69
C LYS A 33 1.90 -9.98 -21.16
N ILE A 34 2.88 -9.41 -20.50
CA ILE A 34 3.50 -8.14 -20.86
C ILE A 34 4.86 -8.40 -21.48
N ASP A 35 5.22 -7.57 -22.45
CA ASP A 35 6.52 -7.62 -23.13
C ASP A 35 7.63 -7.06 -22.26
N THR A 36 7.82 -7.71 -21.11
CA THR A 36 8.96 -7.51 -20.24
C THR A 36 9.27 -8.77 -19.43
N LYS A 37 10.54 -9.02 -19.21
CA LYS A 37 11.04 -10.09 -18.33
C LYS A 37 11.42 -9.59 -16.93
N LYS A 38 11.47 -8.27 -16.74
CA LYS A 38 11.95 -7.63 -15.53
C LYS A 38 10.79 -7.01 -14.75
N ARG A 39 10.63 -7.40 -13.51
CA ARG A 39 9.58 -6.82 -12.64
C ARG A 39 9.82 -5.34 -12.34
N GLU A 40 11.05 -4.92 -12.37
CA GLU A 40 11.47 -3.54 -12.19
C GLU A 40 10.86 -2.59 -13.23
N ASP A 41 10.60 -3.09 -14.43
CA ASP A 41 9.99 -2.29 -15.51
C ASP A 41 8.58 -1.80 -15.15
N TYR A 42 7.85 -2.58 -14.30
CA TYR A 42 6.55 -2.14 -13.77
C TYR A 42 6.66 -0.94 -12.82
N ILE A 43 7.79 -0.76 -12.18
CA ILE A 43 8.05 0.38 -11.30
C ILE A 43 8.57 1.55 -12.13
N ASN A 44 9.50 1.28 -13.03
CA ASN A 44 10.16 2.30 -13.84
C ASN A 44 9.16 3.07 -14.71
N PHE A 45 8.22 2.39 -15.39
CA PHE A 45 7.26 3.09 -16.23
C PHE A 45 6.33 4.01 -15.41
N MET A 46 5.98 3.64 -14.18
CA MET A 46 5.19 4.50 -13.31
C MET A 46 5.99 5.73 -12.87
N ILE A 47 7.27 5.53 -12.48
CA ILE A 47 8.18 6.64 -12.13
C ILE A 47 8.29 7.61 -13.32
N GLU A 48 8.48 7.09 -14.53
CA GLU A 48 8.55 7.90 -15.76
C GLU A 48 7.23 8.64 -16.04
N THR A 49 6.10 7.99 -15.77
CA THR A 49 4.77 8.58 -16.02
C THR A 49 4.52 9.77 -15.08
N VAL A 50 4.79 9.62 -13.78
CA VAL A 50 4.58 10.70 -12.82
C VAL A 50 5.74 11.71 -12.80
N GLY A 51 6.91 11.36 -13.34
CA GLY A 51 8.09 12.21 -13.43
C GLY A 51 8.74 12.50 -12.07
N GLU A 52 9.74 13.39 -12.08
CA GLU A 52 10.58 13.70 -10.90
C GLU A 52 9.79 14.31 -9.73
N GLU A 53 8.77 15.10 -10.03
CA GLU A 53 7.89 15.73 -9.03
C GLU A 53 6.84 14.78 -8.47
N GLY A 54 6.64 13.61 -9.12
CA GLY A 54 5.64 12.61 -8.73
C GLY A 54 6.13 11.67 -7.63
N THR A 55 5.20 10.87 -7.13
CA THR A 55 5.48 9.86 -6.11
C THR A 55 4.60 8.64 -6.31
N ILE A 56 5.19 7.45 -6.24
CA ILE A 56 4.45 6.18 -6.18
C ILE A 56 4.56 5.59 -4.79
N VAL A 57 3.43 5.14 -4.25
CA VAL A 57 3.30 4.52 -2.93
C VAL A 57 2.68 3.15 -3.07
N GLY A 58 3.31 2.14 -2.50
CA GLY A 58 2.81 0.77 -2.43
C GLY A 58 2.54 0.34 -1.00
N LEU A 59 1.61 -0.59 -0.84
CA LEU A 59 1.34 -1.24 0.44
C LEU A 59 2.42 -2.29 0.70
N SER A 60 3.28 -2.10 1.69
CA SER A 60 4.31 -3.08 2.04
C SER A 60 4.04 -3.78 3.38
N PHE A 61 2.76 -4.13 3.60
CA PHE A 61 2.29 -4.73 4.83
C PHE A 61 3.00 -6.05 5.15
N THR A 62 3.23 -6.27 6.43
CA THR A 62 3.78 -7.52 6.97
C THR A 62 2.70 -8.28 7.73
N ASP A 63 2.84 -9.59 7.79
CA ASP A 63 1.92 -10.46 8.49
C ASP A 63 1.88 -10.14 9.99
N GLY A 64 0.78 -9.58 10.45
CA GLY A 64 0.55 -9.16 11.84
C GLY A 64 -0.75 -9.68 12.43
N PHE A 65 -1.39 -10.62 11.75
CA PHE A 65 -2.57 -11.28 12.28
C PHE A 65 -2.15 -12.41 13.23
N PHE A 66 -2.60 -12.41 14.47
CA PHE A 66 -2.31 -13.39 15.51
C PHE A 66 -0.86 -13.39 16.02
N VAL A 67 -0.59 -12.52 16.97
CA VAL A 67 0.68 -12.43 17.70
C VAL A 67 1.20 -13.81 18.14
N ILE A 68 0.33 -14.72 18.57
CA ILE A 68 0.70 -16.06 19.05
C ILE A 68 1.34 -16.92 17.95
N LYS A 69 0.87 -16.81 16.70
CA LYS A 69 1.43 -17.56 15.56
C LYS A 69 2.73 -16.98 15.00
N ASN A 70 3.01 -15.73 15.31
CA ASN A 70 4.10 -14.95 14.70
C ASN A 70 5.26 -14.62 15.64
N LYS A 71 5.38 -15.32 16.76
CA LYS A 71 6.44 -15.07 17.76
C LYS A 71 7.86 -15.04 17.18
N ASN A 72 8.11 -15.79 16.11
CA ASN A 72 9.42 -15.89 15.46
C ASN A 72 9.59 -14.93 14.27
N LYS A 73 8.55 -14.16 13.93
CA LYS A 73 8.61 -13.19 12.83
C LYS A 73 8.72 -11.79 13.43
N ILE A 74 9.93 -11.27 13.39
CA ILE A 74 10.21 -9.92 13.91
C ILE A 74 10.27 -8.96 12.73
N PHE A 75 9.52 -7.87 12.77
CA PHE A 75 9.63 -6.79 11.80
C PHE A 75 10.90 -5.97 12.11
N ASP A 76 11.80 -5.90 11.15
CA ASP A 76 13.05 -5.15 11.22
C ASP A 76 13.23 -4.15 10.07
N GLY A 77 12.18 -3.98 9.25
CA GLY A 77 12.20 -3.13 8.06
C GLY A 77 12.67 -3.84 6.78
N THR A 78 13.30 -5.01 6.87
CA THR A 78 13.80 -5.77 5.70
C THR A 78 12.84 -6.87 5.23
N ASN A 79 11.84 -7.18 6.05
CA ASN A 79 10.87 -8.24 5.78
C ASN A 79 10.16 -8.07 4.44
N LYS A 80 9.93 -9.18 3.75
CA LYS A 80 9.06 -9.18 2.56
C LYS A 80 7.63 -8.76 2.93
N SER A 81 6.98 -8.06 2.01
CA SER A 81 5.56 -7.77 2.11
C SER A 81 4.72 -8.97 1.69
N TYR A 82 3.59 -9.20 2.38
CA TYR A 82 2.59 -10.18 1.94
C TYR A 82 1.63 -9.60 0.87
N THR A 83 1.65 -8.30 0.63
CA THR A 83 0.75 -7.63 -0.32
C THR A 83 1.10 -7.89 -1.80
N GLY A 84 2.12 -8.69 -2.06
CA GLY A 84 2.38 -9.21 -3.40
C GLY A 84 3.67 -8.74 -4.05
N ALA A 85 3.79 -9.10 -5.33
CA ALA A 85 5.02 -8.92 -6.11
C ALA A 85 5.36 -7.46 -6.35
N PHE A 86 4.35 -6.59 -6.56
CA PHE A 86 4.55 -5.17 -6.82
C PHE A 86 5.28 -4.47 -5.66
N ALA A 87 4.75 -4.58 -4.44
CA ALA A 87 5.38 -3.99 -3.26
C ALA A 87 6.79 -4.55 -3.01
N ASN A 88 6.97 -5.87 -3.19
CA ASN A 88 8.28 -6.49 -3.03
C ASN A 88 9.29 -6.05 -4.10
N THR A 89 8.85 -5.68 -5.29
CA THR A 89 9.71 -5.09 -6.31
C THR A 89 10.06 -3.64 -5.96
N MET A 90 9.08 -2.84 -5.50
CA MET A 90 9.36 -1.49 -4.99
C MET A 90 10.40 -1.49 -3.87
N LEU A 91 10.29 -2.42 -2.90
CA LEU A 91 11.23 -2.51 -1.76
C LEU A 91 12.69 -2.77 -2.18
N LYS A 92 12.92 -3.30 -3.38
CA LYS A 92 14.26 -3.52 -3.92
C LYS A 92 14.81 -2.32 -4.68
N HIS A 93 13.98 -1.34 -4.98
CA HIS A 93 14.40 -0.18 -5.76
C HIS A 93 15.35 0.70 -4.93
N PRO A 94 16.47 1.21 -5.48
CA PRO A 94 17.49 1.94 -4.73
C PRO A 94 17.00 3.26 -4.12
N LYS A 95 15.94 3.86 -4.68
CA LYS A 95 15.31 5.08 -4.16
C LYS A 95 14.09 4.79 -3.27
N ALA A 96 13.83 3.53 -2.92
CA ALA A 96 12.69 3.19 -2.09
C ALA A 96 12.88 3.66 -0.65
N PHE A 97 11.83 4.28 -0.12
CA PHE A 97 11.72 4.61 1.30
C PHE A 97 10.58 3.78 1.90
N ARG A 98 10.87 3.04 2.96
CA ARG A 98 9.88 2.21 3.68
C ARG A 98 9.59 2.81 5.05
N SER A 99 8.32 2.87 5.43
CA SER A 99 7.93 3.27 6.78
C SER A 99 8.22 2.18 7.81
N LYS A 100 8.31 2.58 9.10
CA LYS A 100 8.71 1.71 10.21
C LYS A 100 7.52 1.06 10.94
N HIS A 101 6.29 1.25 10.48
CA HIS A 101 5.11 0.67 11.13
C HIS A 101 5.14 -0.86 11.06
N PRO A 102 5.05 -1.58 12.21
CA PRO A 102 5.35 -3.02 12.27
C PRO A 102 4.45 -3.93 11.43
N THR A 103 3.19 -3.55 11.23
CA THR A 103 2.22 -4.37 10.46
C THR A 103 1.82 -3.75 9.14
N ASN A 104 1.62 -2.44 9.10
CA ASN A 104 1.09 -1.72 7.94
C ASN A 104 2.12 -0.76 7.34
N SER A 105 3.38 -1.21 7.17
CA SER A 105 4.37 -0.38 6.51
C SER A 105 3.99 -0.11 5.05
N TYR A 106 4.39 1.05 4.55
CA TYR A 106 4.27 1.45 3.15
C TYR A 106 5.66 1.61 2.55
N VAL A 107 5.75 1.51 1.25
CA VAL A 107 6.97 1.81 0.49
C VAL A 107 6.64 2.91 -0.51
N ALA A 108 7.51 3.90 -0.64
CA ALA A 108 7.32 5.00 -1.58
C ALA A 108 8.60 5.32 -2.34
N ILE A 109 8.45 5.80 -3.58
CA ILE A 109 9.52 6.26 -4.46
C ILE A 109 9.06 7.59 -5.07
N GLY A 110 9.85 8.64 -4.97
CA GLY A 110 9.56 9.96 -5.54
C GLY A 110 9.68 11.09 -4.53
N LYS A 111 9.32 12.29 -4.97
CA LYS A 111 9.54 13.54 -4.24
C LYS A 111 8.95 13.55 -2.83
N ASN A 112 7.72 13.08 -2.68
CA ASN A 112 6.97 13.12 -1.41
C ASN A 112 7.17 11.85 -0.56
N ALA A 113 8.02 10.90 -0.98
CA ALA A 113 8.18 9.61 -0.30
C ALA A 113 8.52 9.78 1.19
N LYS A 114 9.46 10.65 1.51
CA LYS A 114 9.88 10.94 2.88
C LYS A 114 8.77 11.65 3.66
N TYR A 115 8.15 12.69 3.10
CA TYR A 115 7.03 13.38 3.73
C TYR A 115 5.91 12.43 4.14
N ILE A 116 5.54 11.50 3.25
CA ILE A 116 4.45 10.55 3.49
C ILE A 116 4.80 9.55 4.60
N LEU A 117 6.05 9.08 4.67
CA LEU A 117 6.41 7.86 5.40
C LEU A 117 7.35 8.02 6.60
N GLU A 118 8.11 9.13 6.72
CA GLU A 118 9.20 9.25 7.72
C GLU A 118 8.72 9.10 9.17
N ASN A 119 7.52 9.60 9.47
CA ASN A 119 6.94 9.58 10.82
C ASN A 119 5.91 8.46 11.00
N HIS A 120 5.84 7.51 10.05
CA HIS A 120 4.92 6.39 10.14
C HIS A 120 5.62 5.19 10.78
N ASP A 121 5.44 5.03 12.09
CA ASP A 121 6.07 4.02 12.93
C ASP A 121 5.06 3.31 13.86
N GLU A 122 5.54 2.65 14.89
CA GLU A 122 4.72 1.94 15.87
C GLU A 122 3.78 2.83 16.70
N ASN A 123 3.96 4.13 16.68
CA ASN A 123 3.11 5.09 17.42
C ASN A 123 1.98 5.64 16.52
N SER A 124 2.11 5.48 15.23
CA SER A 124 1.19 6.01 14.22
C SER A 124 -0.02 5.12 14.01
N GLY A 125 -1.10 5.68 13.47
CA GLY A 125 -2.21 4.92 12.91
C GLY A 125 -1.78 4.16 11.63
N ALA A 126 -2.32 2.97 11.42
CA ALA A 126 -1.96 2.10 10.30
C ALA A 126 -2.18 2.74 8.92
N TYR A 127 -3.08 3.72 8.83
CA TYR A 127 -3.50 4.34 7.57
C TYR A 127 -3.10 5.82 7.44
N GLU A 128 -2.29 6.34 8.34
CA GLU A 128 -1.79 7.73 8.28
C GLU A 128 -1.10 8.10 6.96
N PRO A 129 -0.32 7.23 6.31
CA PRO A 129 0.21 7.53 4.99
C PRO A 129 -0.87 7.83 3.94
N ILE A 130 -2.04 7.17 4.03
CA ILE A 130 -3.16 7.44 3.11
C ILE A 130 -3.71 8.85 3.34
N ARG A 131 -3.81 9.31 4.60
CA ARG A 131 -4.23 10.67 4.93
C ARG A 131 -3.32 11.71 4.26
N LYS A 132 -2.01 11.53 4.36
CA LYS A 132 -1.03 12.41 3.69
C LYS A 132 -1.14 12.36 2.16
N ILE A 133 -1.44 11.19 1.59
CA ILE A 133 -1.71 11.07 0.15
C ILE A 133 -2.95 11.85 -0.24
N VAL A 134 -4.02 11.79 0.55
CA VAL A 134 -5.26 12.58 0.32
C VAL A 134 -4.97 14.08 0.41
N GLU A 135 -4.21 14.54 1.41
CA GLU A 135 -3.77 15.94 1.55
C GLU A 135 -2.99 16.45 0.33
N LEU A 136 -2.24 15.57 -0.33
CA LEU A 136 -1.51 15.86 -1.57
C LEU A 136 -2.39 15.80 -2.83
N GLY A 137 -3.71 15.56 -2.71
CA GLY A 137 -4.59 15.34 -3.85
C GLY A 137 -4.24 14.07 -4.62
N GLY A 138 -3.67 13.08 -3.95
CA GLY A 138 -3.22 11.83 -4.57
C GLY A 138 -4.35 10.96 -5.08
N LYS A 139 -4.00 10.04 -5.97
CA LYS A 139 -4.93 9.12 -6.63
C LYS A 139 -4.64 7.68 -6.22
N MET A 140 -5.68 6.87 -6.05
CA MET A 140 -5.53 5.43 -5.88
C MET A 140 -5.68 4.73 -7.23
N ILE A 141 -4.72 3.88 -7.57
CA ILE A 141 -4.68 3.11 -8.82
C ILE A 141 -4.72 1.61 -8.49
N LEU A 142 -5.66 0.93 -9.11
CA LEU A 142 -5.81 -0.53 -9.05
C LEU A 142 -5.39 -1.14 -10.39
N ILE A 143 -4.43 -2.05 -10.38
CA ILE A 143 -3.91 -2.70 -11.58
C ILE A 143 -4.10 -4.21 -11.46
N GLY A 144 -4.95 -4.79 -12.31
CA GLY A 144 -5.20 -6.22 -12.36
C GLY A 144 -5.91 -6.82 -11.14
N CYS A 145 -6.44 -6.01 -10.23
CA CYS A 145 -7.06 -6.49 -8.99
C CYS A 145 -8.46 -5.93 -8.71
N VAL A 146 -9.07 -5.24 -9.67
CA VAL A 146 -10.38 -4.59 -9.47
C VAL A 146 -11.47 -5.61 -9.16
N GLU A 147 -11.49 -6.74 -9.87
CA GLU A 147 -12.52 -7.76 -9.69
C GLU A 147 -12.19 -8.76 -8.58
N SER A 148 -10.93 -9.18 -8.47
CA SER A 148 -10.51 -10.24 -7.56
C SER A 148 -10.29 -9.76 -6.13
N SER A 149 -9.84 -8.53 -5.96
CA SER A 149 -9.57 -7.93 -4.65
C SER A 149 -9.58 -6.41 -4.79
N PRO A 150 -10.75 -5.81 -4.96
CA PRO A 150 -10.88 -4.36 -5.17
C PRO A 150 -10.22 -3.55 -4.08
N GLY A 151 -10.10 -4.12 -2.87
CA GLY A 151 -9.29 -3.67 -1.74
C GLY A 151 -9.01 -2.18 -1.71
N PHE A 152 -10.08 -1.37 -1.68
CA PHE A 152 -9.97 0.07 -1.53
C PHE A 152 -9.38 0.35 -0.14
N THR A 153 -8.07 0.36 -0.04
CA THR A 153 -7.37 0.57 1.24
C THR A 153 -7.74 1.93 1.84
N THR A 154 -8.15 2.89 1.02
CA THR A 154 -8.70 4.18 1.44
C THR A 154 -9.96 4.04 2.28
N THR A 155 -10.77 3.00 2.07
CA THR A 155 -11.96 2.70 2.89
C THR A 155 -11.58 2.46 4.35
N HIS A 156 -10.43 1.82 4.61
CA HIS A 156 -9.98 1.60 5.98
C HIS A 156 -9.65 2.90 6.71
N LEU A 157 -9.14 3.92 6.01
CA LEU A 157 -8.96 5.24 6.62
C LEU A 157 -10.31 5.82 7.02
N ALA A 158 -11.32 5.75 6.15
CA ALA A 158 -12.67 6.20 6.46
C ALA A 158 -13.28 5.42 7.66
N GLU A 159 -13.07 4.11 7.74
CA GLU A 159 -13.50 3.30 8.90
C GLU A 159 -12.87 3.79 10.21
N VAL A 160 -11.58 4.16 10.18
CA VAL A 160 -10.88 4.70 11.34
C VAL A 160 -11.44 6.07 11.72
N ASP A 161 -11.66 6.96 10.77
CA ASP A 161 -12.19 8.31 10.98
C ASP A 161 -13.61 8.27 11.54
N LEU A 162 -14.42 7.32 11.10
CA LEU A 162 -15.78 7.09 11.63
C LEU A 162 -15.78 6.33 12.96
N GLY A 163 -14.63 5.91 13.47
CA GLY A 163 -14.52 5.16 14.72
C GLY A 163 -14.99 3.70 14.64
N LEU A 164 -15.24 3.17 13.45
CA LEU A 164 -15.76 1.80 13.25
C LEU A 164 -14.75 0.73 13.69
N HIS A 165 -13.44 1.03 13.68
CA HIS A 165 -12.41 0.15 14.21
C HIS A 165 -12.60 -0.20 15.70
N LYS A 166 -13.33 0.62 16.46
CA LYS A 166 -13.65 0.39 17.88
C LYS A 166 -14.67 -0.72 18.10
N LEU A 167 -15.40 -1.11 17.05
CA LEU A 167 -16.38 -2.19 17.10
C LEU A 167 -15.76 -3.58 17.00
N ILE A 168 -14.46 -3.67 16.72
CA ILE A 168 -13.77 -4.96 16.58
C ILE A 168 -13.40 -5.50 17.96
N ILE A 169 -13.99 -6.66 18.32
CA ILE A 169 -14.03 -7.21 19.68
C ILE A 169 -12.66 -7.72 20.18
N PHE A 170 -11.70 -8.07 19.30
CA PHE A 170 -10.42 -8.65 19.74
C PHE A 170 -9.19 -7.92 19.14
N PRO A 171 -9.01 -6.62 19.39
CA PRO A 171 -7.84 -5.90 18.88
C PRO A 171 -6.51 -6.42 19.48
N THR A 172 -6.56 -7.00 20.69
CA THR A 172 -5.38 -7.43 21.46
C THR A 172 -4.66 -8.65 20.86
N LEU A 173 -5.33 -9.43 20.01
CA LEU A 173 -4.73 -10.58 19.34
C LEU A 173 -3.96 -10.20 18.05
N ASN A 174 -4.15 -8.97 17.57
CA ASN A 174 -3.54 -8.48 16.36
C ASN A 174 -2.33 -7.61 16.68
N GLY A 175 -1.20 -7.98 16.14
CA GLY A 175 0.05 -7.27 16.36
C GLY A 175 1.23 -7.99 15.73
N ALA A 176 2.41 -7.49 15.99
CA ALA A 176 3.66 -8.08 15.52
C ALA A 176 4.78 -7.82 16.53
N TYR A 177 5.78 -8.66 16.54
CA TYR A 177 7.05 -8.31 17.17
C TYR A 177 7.85 -7.44 16.19
N TYR A 178 8.51 -6.42 16.70
CA TYR A 178 9.35 -5.54 15.90
C TYR A 178 10.66 -5.23 16.62
N LYS A 179 11.70 -4.93 15.85
CA LYS A 179 13.01 -4.59 16.37
C LYS A 179 13.13 -3.10 16.57
N LYS A 180 13.43 -2.67 17.80
CA LYS A 180 13.74 -1.29 18.15
C LYS A 180 14.89 -1.27 19.16
N ASP A 181 15.92 -0.47 18.90
CA ASP A 181 17.11 -0.33 19.77
C ASP A 181 17.77 -1.70 20.09
N ASN A 182 17.85 -2.59 19.11
CA ASN A 182 18.32 -3.97 19.22
C ASN A 182 17.48 -4.92 20.08
N GLU A 183 16.33 -4.46 20.59
CA GLU A 183 15.38 -5.25 21.34
C GLU A 183 14.17 -5.66 20.51
N SER A 184 13.57 -6.80 20.86
CA SER A 184 12.29 -7.24 20.29
C SER A 184 11.17 -6.72 21.18
N LYS A 185 10.29 -5.87 20.61
CA LYS A 185 9.14 -5.28 21.30
C LYS A 185 7.84 -5.78 20.68
N LEU A 186 6.79 -5.89 21.49
CA LEU A 186 5.46 -6.25 21.02
C LEU A 186 4.67 -5.00 20.63
N PHE A 187 4.31 -4.93 19.36
CA PHE A 187 3.34 -3.96 18.84
C PHE A 187 1.94 -4.57 18.90
N LYS A 188 0.99 -3.86 19.47
CA LYS A 188 -0.44 -4.19 19.46
C LYS A 188 -1.17 -3.24 18.54
N ARG A 189 -1.82 -3.77 17.53
CA ARG A 189 -2.56 -2.96 16.56
C ARG A 189 -3.83 -2.39 17.20
N LYS A 190 -4.08 -1.10 17.03
CA LYS A 190 -5.21 -0.36 17.64
C LYS A 190 -6.35 -0.07 16.65
N ASP A 191 -6.03 0.01 15.37
CA ASP A 191 -6.89 0.47 14.29
C ASP A 191 -7.12 -0.64 13.24
N LEU A 192 -7.78 -1.70 13.66
CA LEU A 192 -8.17 -2.78 12.78
C LEU A 192 -9.29 -2.31 11.85
N GLY A 193 -9.07 -2.43 10.53
CA GLY A 193 -10.13 -2.26 9.55
C GLY A 193 -10.97 -3.53 9.42
N SER A 194 -12.12 -3.41 8.78
CA SER A 194 -12.96 -4.54 8.41
C SER A 194 -12.29 -5.44 7.37
N CYS A 195 -12.94 -6.52 6.99
CA CYS A 195 -12.41 -7.43 5.97
C CYS A 195 -12.53 -6.81 4.57
N SER A 196 -11.40 -6.50 3.95
CA SER A 196 -11.35 -5.90 2.61
C SER A 196 -12.00 -6.78 1.51
N SER A 197 -12.18 -8.07 1.76
CA SER A 197 -12.88 -8.98 0.84
C SER A 197 -14.36 -8.63 0.63
N THR A 198 -14.95 -7.83 1.51
CA THR A 198 -16.34 -7.39 1.38
C THR A 198 -16.48 -6.09 0.58
N PHE A 199 -15.41 -5.41 0.27
CA PHE A 199 -15.43 -4.09 -0.39
C PHE A 199 -15.92 -4.12 -1.83
N TYR A 200 -15.85 -5.25 -2.51
CA TYR A 200 -16.41 -5.38 -3.87
C TYR A 200 -17.91 -4.99 -3.93
N LYS A 201 -18.64 -5.14 -2.83
CA LYS A 201 -20.07 -4.75 -2.74
C LYS A 201 -20.26 -3.24 -2.91
N PHE A 202 -19.25 -2.44 -2.63
CA PHE A 202 -19.28 -0.99 -2.76
C PHE A 202 -18.84 -0.50 -4.15
N TYR A 203 -18.32 -1.39 -5.00
CA TYR A 203 -17.80 -1.02 -6.32
C TYR A 203 -18.82 -0.23 -7.16
N GLY A 204 -20.09 -0.68 -7.20
CA GLY A 204 -21.16 0.03 -7.89
C GLY A 204 -21.44 1.42 -7.36
N HIS A 205 -21.24 1.65 -6.05
CA HIS A 205 -21.38 2.98 -5.44
C HIS A 205 -20.23 3.90 -5.83
N TYR A 206 -19.01 3.39 -5.89
CA TYR A 206 -17.84 4.17 -6.34
C TYR A 206 -18.02 4.61 -7.78
N VAL A 207 -18.36 3.69 -8.69
CA VAL A 207 -18.59 3.99 -10.11
C VAL A 207 -19.70 5.02 -10.30
N LYS A 208 -20.81 4.88 -9.56
CA LYS A 208 -21.96 5.80 -9.65
C LYS A 208 -21.63 7.21 -9.17
N ASN A 209 -20.69 7.37 -8.24
CA ASN A 209 -20.33 8.66 -7.65
C ASN A 209 -19.01 9.21 -8.21
N GLU A 210 -18.50 8.63 -9.31
CA GLU A 210 -17.25 9.05 -9.99
C GLU A 210 -16.03 9.09 -9.04
N LEU A 211 -15.97 8.16 -8.06
CA LEU A 211 -14.93 8.06 -7.04
C LEU A 211 -13.88 7.02 -7.39
#